data_b6dda0ceeaa79461110f77cf2aacc3af
#
_entry.id   b6dda0ceeaa79461110f77cf2aacc3af
#
_cell.length_a   1.000
_cell.length_b   1.000
_cell.length_c   1.000
_cell.angle_alpha   90.00
_cell.angle_beta   90.00
_cell.angle_gamma   90.00
#
_symmetry.space_group_name_H-M   'P 1'
#
loop_
_entity.id
_entity.type
_entity.pdbx_description
1 polymer ?
#
loop_
_entity_poly.entity_id
_entity_poly.type
_entity_poly.pdbx_seq_one_letter_code
_entity_poly.pdbx_strand_id
1 'polypeptide(L)'
;MTQQKQGTATVGFKSLTVRILDGNQTITEGENLFIIQGKKGEGATQTAKISGLAVDPTKTFGSNIAYHVNNRGVGDVKVDLGLLDIPVALYIKALGYENDDDILDFGADTVSKDVAILLESNTADGGGAYYGFYKGNLSMDAIDLNTIKDKADELATTDVSFAAGASTDEQTKNKYGTMYFGSDETKIKKLKAKLGMAVAG
;
A
#
# COMPACT_ATOMS: atom_id res chain seq x y z
N MET A 1 -29.70 9.28 14.36
CA MET A 1 -28.22 9.42 14.25
C MET A 1 -27.93 10.27 13.03
N THR A 2 -27.52 11.50 13.26
CA THR A 2 -27.19 12.43 12.16
C THR A 2 -25.88 11.93 11.52
N GLN A 3 -25.94 11.44 10.28
CA GLN A 3 -24.74 11.16 9.51
C GLN A 3 -23.99 12.48 9.34
N GLN A 4 -22.85 12.60 9.99
CA GLN A 4 -21.93 13.71 9.78
C GLN A 4 -21.47 13.61 8.33
N LYS A 5 -21.76 14.65 7.52
CA LYS A 5 -21.26 14.73 6.15
C LYS A 5 -19.74 14.86 6.24
N GLN A 6 -19.04 13.82 5.85
CA GLN A 6 -17.57 13.75 5.88
C GLN A 6 -17.05 13.83 4.45
N GLY A 7 -16.16 14.78 4.20
CA GLY A 7 -15.50 14.91 2.91
C GLY A 7 -14.54 13.72 2.66
N THR A 8 -14.38 13.33 1.41
CA THR A 8 -13.44 12.29 0.98
C THR A 8 -12.27 12.85 0.16
N ALA A 9 -12.25 14.18 -0.05
CA ALA A 9 -11.13 14.84 -0.71
C ALA A 9 -9.88 14.71 0.18
N THR A 10 -8.80 14.18 -0.37
CA THR A 10 -7.55 13.91 0.36
C THR A 10 -6.48 14.93 0.05
N VAL A 11 -5.65 15.22 1.04
CA VAL A 11 -4.51 16.15 0.93
C VAL A 11 -3.28 15.50 1.53
N GLY A 12 -2.23 15.37 0.70
CA GLY A 12 -0.94 14.81 1.10
C GLY A 12 -0.92 13.29 1.21
N PHE A 13 0.28 12.75 1.36
CA PHE A 13 0.54 11.35 1.65
C PHE A 13 1.41 11.29 2.90
N LYS A 14 0.80 10.97 4.04
CA LYS A 14 1.40 11.13 5.37
C LYS A 14 2.33 9.99 5.73
N SER A 15 1.90 8.76 5.50
CA SER A 15 2.68 7.57 5.84
C SER A 15 2.23 6.33 5.06
N LEU A 16 3.17 5.43 4.90
CA LEU A 16 2.96 4.07 4.42
C LEU A 16 3.39 3.10 5.51
N THR A 17 2.49 2.22 5.93
CA THR A 17 2.82 1.10 6.81
C THR A 17 2.80 -0.19 5.99
N VAL A 18 3.87 -0.98 6.09
CA VAL A 18 4.02 -2.29 5.44
C VAL A 18 4.12 -3.36 6.53
N ARG A 19 3.26 -4.38 6.47
CA ARG A 19 3.26 -5.55 7.35
C ARG A 19 3.64 -6.78 6.53
N ILE A 20 4.72 -7.45 6.88
CA ILE A 20 5.11 -8.73 6.26
C ILE A 20 4.19 -9.83 6.79
N LEU A 21 3.58 -10.58 5.88
CA LEU A 21 2.68 -11.69 6.21
C LEU A 21 3.47 -13.00 6.34
N ASP A 22 4.34 -13.06 7.33
CA ASP A 22 5.26 -14.17 7.62
C ASP A 22 4.64 -15.28 8.51
N GLY A 23 3.35 -15.16 8.84
CA GLY A 23 2.65 -16.04 9.78
C GLY A 23 2.93 -15.75 11.25
N ASN A 24 3.85 -14.84 11.58
CA ASN A 24 4.15 -14.47 12.95
C ASN A 24 3.07 -13.52 13.49
N GLN A 25 2.46 -13.86 14.61
CA GLN A 25 1.46 -13.03 15.29
C GLN A 25 2.08 -11.86 16.04
N THR A 26 3.35 -11.97 16.46
CA THR A 26 4.06 -10.89 17.13
C THR A 26 4.48 -9.84 16.13
N ILE A 27 4.09 -8.58 16.38
CA ILE A 27 4.44 -7.44 15.56
C ILE A 27 5.70 -6.79 16.13
N THR A 28 6.75 -6.72 15.30
CA THR A 28 8.02 -6.09 15.67
C THR A 28 8.40 -5.09 14.59
N GLU A 29 8.53 -3.81 14.97
CA GLU A 29 8.97 -2.75 14.06
C GLU A 29 10.42 -3.01 13.60
N GLY A 30 10.68 -2.80 12.30
CA GLY A 30 11.96 -3.12 11.67
C GLY A 30 12.15 -4.59 11.26
N GLU A 31 11.29 -5.50 11.76
CA GLU A 31 11.33 -6.93 11.39
C GLU A 31 10.20 -7.31 10.45
N ASN A 32 8.97 -7.14 10.89
CA ASN A 32 7.78 -7.51 10.13
C ASN A 32 6.73 -6.39 10.05
N LEU A 33 7.04 -5.21 10.61
CA LEU A 33 6.27 -3.98 10.47
C LEU A 33 7.22 -2.83 10.15
N PHE A 34 6.98 -2.12 9.05
CA PHE A 34 7.73 -0.97 8.61
C PHE A 34 6.81 0.24 8.50
N ILE A 35 7.19 1.37 9.10
CA ILE A 35 6.42 2.61 9.07
C ILE A 35 7.25 3.68 8.38
N ILE A 36 6.88 4.04 7.15
CA ILE A 36 7.52 5.06 6.33
C ILE A 36 6.75 6.37 6.50
N GLN A 37 7.32 7.33 7.23
CA GLN A 37 6.63 8.57 7.61
C GLN A 37 7.52 9.83 7.59
N GLY A 38 8.64 9.79 6.86
CA GLY A 38 9.51 10.96 6.69
C GLY A 38 10.57 11.13 7.78
N LYS A 39 10.92 10.07 8.50
CA LYS A 39 12.08 10.05 9.37
C LYS A 39 13.32 9.62 8.58
N LYS A 40 14.43 10.33 8.79
CA LYS A 40 15.70 10.04 8.12
C LYS A 40 16.18 8.63 8.41
N GLY A 41 16.42 7.84 7.36
CA GLY A 41 16.84 6.43 7.45
C GLY A 41 15.70 5.43 7.71
N GLU A 42 14.48 5.91 7.98
CA GLU A 42 13.29 5.06 8.16
C GLU A 42 12.32 5.16 6.97
N GLY A 43 12.67 5.95 5.95
CA GLY A 43 11.90 6.12 4.73
C GLY A 43 11.01 7.36 4.71
N ALA A 44 10.74 7.84 3.49
CA ALA A 44 9.87 8.98 3.24
C ALA A 44 8.96 8.74 2.02
N THR A 45 7.70 9.15 2.15
CA THR A 45 6.68 9.02 1.10
C THR A 45 6.58 10.31 0.31
N GLN A 46 6.33 10.21 -1.02
CA GLN A 46 6.05 11.35 -1.88
C GLN A 46 4.71 11.21 -2.59
N THR A 47 4.49 10.12 -3.30
CA THR A 47 3.26 9.90 -4.07
C THR A 47 2.69 8.49 -3.86
N ALA A 48 1.38 8.37 -4.01
CA ALA A 48 0.69 7.10 -4.11
C ALA A 48 -0.47 7.20 -5.11
N LYS A 49 -0.57 6.22 -6.01
CA LYS A 49 -1.67 6.11 -6.96
C LYS A 49 -2.32 4.73 -6.83
N ILE A 50 -3.57 4.70 -6.44
CA ILE A 50 -4.39 3.48 -6.35
C ILE A 50 -5.17 3.34 -7.65
N SER A 51 -5.10 2.18 -8.30
CA SER A 51 -5.77 1.87 -9.57
C SER A 51 -6.42 0.49 -9.54
N GLY A 52 -7.19 0.15 -10.57
CA GLY A 52 -7.86 -1.15 -10.69
C GLY A 52 -9.05 -1.35 -9.74
N LEU A 53 -9.60 -0.29 -9.14
CA LEU A 53 -10.75 -0.37 -8.23
C LEU A 53 -12.08 -0.70 -8.92
N ALA A 54 -12.11 -0.66 -10.25
CA ALA A 54 -13.25 -1.04 -11.06
C ALA A 54 -12.84 -2.07 -12.11
N VAL A 55 -13.73 -3.02 -12.39
CA VAL A 55 -13.59 -3.93 -13.54
C VAL A 55 -14.10 -3.23 -14.80
N ASP A 56 -13.51 -3.56 -15.94
CA ASP A 56 -14.05 -3.14 -17.23
C ASP A 56 -15.43 -3.76 -17.46
N PRO A 57 -16.48 -2.95 -17.74
CA PRO A 57 -17.82 -3.46 -17.88
C PRO A 57 -17.95 -4.37 -19.13
N THR A 58 -18.44 -5.58 -18.90
CA THR A 58 -18.77 -6.51 -19.97
C THR A 58 -20.19 -6.26 -20.48
N LYS A 59 -20.36 -6.01 -21.76
CA LYS A 59 -21.69 -5.77 -22.40
C LYS A 59 -22.13 -7.00 -23.16
N THR A 60 -23.37 -7.42 -22.90
CA THR A 60 -24.06 -8.44 -23.69
C THR A 60 -25.05 -7.74 -24.61
N PHE A 61 -24.94 -7.99 -25.90
CA PHE A 61 -25.81 -7.39 -26.92
C PHE A 61 -26.96 -8.34 -27.25
N GLY A 62 -28.15 -7.77 -27.41
CA GLY A 62 -29.34 -8.45 -27.91
C GLY A 62 -30.16 -7.49 -28.77
N SER A 63 -30.73 -7.94 -29.89
CA SER A 63 -31.49 -7.10 -30.82
C SER A 63 -30.75 -5.81 -31.25
N ASN A 64 -29.44 -5.89 -31.46
CA ASN A 64 -28.54 -4.79 -31.82
C ASN A 64 -28.38 -3.66 -30.79
N ILE A 65 -28.80 -3.90 -29.54
CA ILE A 65 -28.61 -2.97 -28.42
C ILE A 65 -27.80 -3.64 -27.31
N ALA A 66 -27.11 -2.82 -26.48
CA ALA A 66 -26.46 -3.32 -25.26
C ALA A 66 -27.55 -3.67 -24.23
N TYR A 67 -27.99 -4.94 -24.23
CA TYR A 67 -29.11 -5.43 -23.41
C TYR A 67 -28.73 -5.57 -21.94
N HIS A 68 -27.51 -5.99 -21.66
CA HIS A 68 -27.00 -6.17 -20.29
C HIS A 68 -25.59 -5.65 -20.15
N VAL A 69 -25.31 -4.97 -19.03
CA VAL A 69 -23.97 -4.49 -18.64
C VAL A 69 -23.62 -5.08 -17.30
N ASN A 70 -22.54 -5.86 -17.24
CA ASN A 70 -22.02 -6.41 -15.99
C ASN A 70 -20.71 -5.67 -15.61
N ASN A 71 -20.68 -5.07 -14.42
CA ASN A 71 -19.53 -4.37 -13.84
C ASN A 71 -19.23 -4.83 -12.40
N ARG A 72 -19.51 -6.11 -12.12
CA ARG A 72 -19.37 -6.68 -10.77
C ARG A 72 -17.90 -7.01 -10.48
N GLY A 73 -17.40 -6.52 -9.34
CA GLY A 73 -16.07 -6.81 -8.83
C GLY A 73 -15.10 -5.64 -8.95
N VAL A 74 -13.82 -5.93 -8.83
CA VAL A 74 -12.69 -5.01 -9.02
C VAL A 74 -11.79 -5.56 -10.12
N GLY A 75 -10.99 -4.71 -10.75
CA GLY A 75 -9.98 -5.09 -11.75
C GLY A 75 -8.67 -5.52 -11.08
N ASP A 76 -7.56 -5.34 -11.78
CA ASP A 76 -6.22 -5.56 -11.23
C ASP A 76 -5.87 -4.40 -10.28
N VAL A 77 -6.16 -4.63 -9.00
CA VAL A 77 -5.93 -3.62 -7.97
C VAL A 77 -4.44 -3.48 -7.71
N LYS A 78 -3.91 -2.28 -7.93
CA LYS A 78 -2.52 -1.99 -7.64
C LYS A 78 -2.33 -0.59 -7.04
N VAL A 79 -1.20 -0.40 -6.38
CA VAL A 79 -0.77 0.88 -5.83
C VAL A 79 0.63 1.17 -6.33
N ASP A 80 0.78 2.25 -7.10
CA ASP A 80 2.06 2.78 -7.52
C ASP A 80 2.51 3.81 -6.46
N LEU A 81 3.69 3.61 -5.90
CA LEU A 81 4.26 4.38 -4.78
C LEU A 81 5.55 5.06 -5.23
N GLY A 82 5.63 6.38 -5.06
CA GLY A 82 6.89 7.11 -5.17
C GLY A 82 7.44 7.37 -3.76
N LEU A 83 8.61 6.81 -3.46
CA LEU A 83 9.27 6.90 -2.16
C LEU A 83 10.61 7.62 -2.30
N LEU A 84 10.90 8.58 -1.41
CA LEU A 84 12.17 9.33 -1.41
C LEU A 84 13.29 8.57 -0.70
N ASP A 85 12.91 7.69 0.23
CA ASP A 85 13.84 6.89 1.00
C ASP A 85 13.15 5.57 1.39
N ILE A 86 13.86 4.47 1.28
CA ILE A 86 13.36 3.12 1.58
C ILE A 86 14.34 2.45 2.54
N PRO A 87 13.88 1.97 3.71
CA PRO A 87 14.74 1.25 4.64
C PRO A 87 15.36 0.00 3.98
N VAL A 88 16.66 -0.22 4.14
CA VAL A 88 17.36 -1.40 3.60
C VAL A 88 16.69 -2.70 4.03
N ALA A 89 16.22 -2.76 5.27
CA ALA A 89 15.49 -3.93 5.78
C ALA A 89 14.22 -4.26 4.98
N LEU A 90 13.58 -3.28 4.32
CA LEU A 90 12.40 -3.53 3.47
C LEU A 90 12.79 -4.26 2.17
N TYR A 91 13.97 -3.98 1.59
CA TYR A 91 14.48 -4.73 0.42
C TYR A 91 14.64 -6.22 0.76
N ILE A 92 15.22 -6.51 1.94
CA ILE A 92 15.45 -7.89 2.37
C ILE A 92 14.13 -8.57 2.73
N LYS A 93 13.33 -7.93 3.58
CA LYS A 93 12.16 -8.57 4.20
C LYS A 93 10.92 -8.60 3.31
N ALA A 94 10.70 -7.61 2.45
CA ALA A 94 9.52 -7.51 1.58
C ALA A 94 9.82 -7.84 0.12
N LEU A 95 10.90 -7.27 -0.45
CA LEU A 95 11.26 -7.54 -1.85
C LEU A 95 12.01 -8.86 -2.03
N GLY A 96 12.51 -9.46 -0.95
CA GLY A 96 13.13 -10.78 -0.98
C GLY A 96 14.58 -10.80 -1.46
N TYR A 97 15.29 -9.63 -1.36
CA TYR A 97 16.70 -9.56 -1.70
C TYR A 97 17.51 -10.33 -0.65
N GLU A 98 18.55 -11.03 -1.09
CA GLU A 98 19.48 -11.70 -0.20
C GLU A 98 20.46 -10.69 0.39
N ASN A 99 20.85 -10.91 1.66
CA ASN A 99 21.83 -10.06 2.33
C ASN A 99 23.09 -10.86 2.62
N ASP A 100 24.19 -10.50 1.98
CA ASP A 100 25.52 -11.03 2.23
C ASP A 100 26.42 -9.89 2.74
N ASP A 101 26.58 -9.82 4.05
CA ASP A 101 27.41 -8.82 4.74
C ASP A 101 27.11 -7.36 4.30
N ASP A 102 25.82 -6.96 4.38
CA ASP A 102 25.27 -5.67 3.97
C ASP A 102 25.29 -5.39 2.44
N ILE A 103 25.65 -6.39 1.63
CA ILE A 103 25.49 -6.37 0.18
C ILE A 103 24.15 -7.03 -0.16
N LEU A 104 23.35 -6.36 -0.99
CA LEU A 104 22.05 -6.86 -1.41
C LEU A 104 22.14 -7.52 -2.78
N ASP A 105 21.95 -8.83 -2.82
CA ASP A 105 21.89 -9.60 -4.05
C ASP A 105 20.44 -9.84 -4.52
N PHE A 106 20.23 -9.75 -5.81
CA PHE A 106 18.97 -10.07 -6.45
C PHE A 106 19.20 -10.87 -7.74
N GLY A 107 18.33 -11.81 -8.03
CA GLY A 107 18.49 -12.73 -9.14
C GLY A 107 17.19 -13.40 -9.55
N ALA A 108 17.31 -14.46 -10.35
CA ALA A 108 16.17 -15.19 -10.89
C ALA A 108 15.33 -15.91 -9.82
N ASP A 109 15.87 -16.13 -8.65
CA ASP A 109 15.28 -16.77 -7.48
C ASP A 109 14.80 -15.79 -6.41
N THR A 110 14.94 -14.48 -6.65
CA THR A 110 14.39 -13.44 -5.77
C THR A 110 12.87 -13.51 -5.75
N VAL A 111 12.29 -13.76 -4.58
CA VAL A 111 10.84 -13.86 -4.39
C VAL A 111 10.36 -12.86 -3.34
N SER A 112 9.54 -11.92 -3.77
CA SER A 112 8.91 -10.97 -2.85
C SER A 112 7.94 -11.68 -1.89
N LYS A 113 7.90 -11.19 -0.65
CA LYS A 113 7.00 -11.73 0.39
C LYS A 113 5.60 -11.15 0.25
N ASP A 114 4.61 -11.92 0.71
CA ASP A 114 3.25 -11.41 0.89
C ASP A 114 3.26 -10.33 1.98
N VAL A 115 2.68 -9.19 1.68
CA VAL A 115 2.56 -8.04 2.60
C VAL A 115 1.15 -7.48 2.62
N ALA A 116 0.76 -6.89 3.75
CA ALA A 116 -0.36 -5.96 3.83
C ALA A 116 0.19 -4.54 3.89
N ILE A 117 -0.50 -3.59 3.27
CA ILE A 117 -0.12 -2.18 3.30
C ILE A 117 -1.25 -1.29 3.79
N LEU A 118 -0.88 -0.19 4.45
CA LEU A 118 -1.79 0.87 4.87
C LEU A 118 -1.20 2.22 4.48
N LEU A 119 -1.94 2.96 3.66
CA LEU A 119 -1.62 4.34 3.29
C LEU A 119 -2.47 5.28 4.14
N GLU A 120 -1.81 6.25 4.77
CA GLU A 120 -2.46 7.27 5.58
C GLU A 120 -2.32 8.64 4.89
N SER A 121 -3.42 9.36 4.78
CA SER A 121 -3.52 10.72 4.26
C SER A 121 -4.42 11.55 5.17
N ASN A 122 -4.54 12.83 4.91
CA ASN A 122 -5.53 13.66 5.57
C ASN A 122 -6.69 13.96 4.60
N THR A 123 -7.89 14.19 5.15
CA THR A 123 -9.00 14.77 4.39
C THR A 123 -8.90 16.30 4.40
N ALA A 124 -9.45 16.97 3.39
CA ALA A 124 -9.39 18.43 3.26
C ALA A 124 -10.11 19.15 4.40
N ASP A 125 -11.01 18.49 5.11
CA ASP A 125 -11.72 18.98 6.29
C ASP A 125 -11.01 18.66 7.62
N GLY A 126 -9.76 18.17 7.57
CA GLY A 126 -8.90 17.94 8.73
C GLY A 126 -9.04 16.57 9.40
N GLY A 127 -9.82 15.64 8.84
CA GLY A 127 -9.89 14.26 9.28
C GLY A 127 -8.77 13.40 8.70
N GLY A 128 -8.72 12.12 9.06
CA GLY A 128 -7.83 11.12 8.46
C GLY A 128 -8.48 10.41 7.27
N ALA A 129 -7.66 9.97 6.31
CA ALA A 129 -8.04 9.08 5.22
C ALA A 129 -7.10 7.88 5.21
N TYR A 130 -7.66 6.68 5.26
CA TYR A 130 -6.94 5.43 5.43
C TYR A 130 -7.32 4.47 4.31
N TYR A 131 -6.32 3.96 3.57
CA TYR A 131 -6.49 3.00 2.49
C TYR A 131 -5.63 1.78 2.81
N GLY A 132 -6.27 0.69 3.21
CA GLY A 132 -5.58 -0.55 3.58
C GLY A 132 -5.81 -1.64 2.54
N PHE A 133 -4.78 -2.42 2.25
CA PHE A 133 -4.83 -3.60 1.39
C PHE A 133 -4.37 -4.81 2.19
N TYR A 134 -5.16 -5.88 2.17
CA TYR A 134 -4.99 -7.02 3.06
C TYR A 134 -3.84 -7.93 2.69
N LYS A 135 -3.58 -8.07 1.39
CA LYS A 135 -2.55 -8.97 0.87
C LYS A 135 -2.08 -8.51 -0.50
N GLY A 136 -0.82 -8.66 -0.78
CA GLY A 136 -0.20 -8.43 -2.07
C GLY A 136 1.32 -8.52 -1.99
N ASN A 137 1.97 -8.19 -3.09
CA ASN A 137 3.43 -8.23 -3.20
C ASN A 137 3.95 -6.87 -3.64
N LEU A 138 5.10 -6.48 -3.08
CA LEU A 138 5.85 -5.32 -3.52
C LEU A 138 6.83 -5.72 -4.63
N SER A 139 7.00 -4.86 -5.60
CA SER A 139 8.01 -4.96 -6.66
C SER A 139 8.63 -3.60 -6.92
N MET A 140 9.87 -3.60 -7.38
CA MET A 140 10.60 -2.41 -7.80
C MET A 140 11.18 -2.68 -9.19
N ASP A 141 10.72 -1.91 -10.18
CA ASP A 141 11.08 -2.16 -11.58
C ASP A 141 12.34 -1.41 -12.01
N ALA A 142 12.61 -0.24 -11.41
CA ALA A 142 13.71 0.64 -11.80
C ALA A 142 14.28 1.44 -10.64
N ILE A 143 15.53 1.80 -10.76
CA ILE A 143 16.23 2.78 -9.92
C ILE A 143 16.82 3.83 -10.84
N ASP A 144 16.40 5.08 -10.69
CA ASP A 144 16.91 6.19 -11.48
C ASP A 144 18.07 6.89 -10.78
N LEU A 145 19.23 6.92 -11.45
CA LEU A 145 20.41 7.62 -10.98
C LEU A 145 20.68 8.84 -11.85
N ASN A 146 20.63 10.01 -11.27
CA ASN A 146 20.84 11.27 -11.97
C ASN A 146 22.13 11.96 -11.49
N THR A 147 22.87 12.58 -12.44
CA THR A 147 24.04 13.40 -12.12
C THR A 147 23.65 14.66 -11.37
N ILE A 148 24.41 15.02 -10.33
CA ILE A 148 24.27 16.29 -9.61
C ILE A 148 24.42 17.47 -10.57
N LYS A 149 23.48 18.42 -10.53
CA LYS A 149 23.48 19.67 -11.29
C LYS A 149 23.96 20.82 -10.41
N ASP A 150 24.31 21.96 -11.04
CA ASP A 150 24.82 23.16 -10.35
C ASP A 150 23.83 23.80 -9.36
N LYS A 151 22.55 23.41 -9.40
CA LYS A 151 21.52 23.84 -8.43
C LYS A 151 21.20 22.66 -7.53
N ALA A 152 20.75 22.96 -6.29
CA ALA A 152 20.25 21.94 -5.37
C ALA A 152 19.17 21.11 -6.07
N ASP A 153 19.46 19.83 -6.29
CA ASP A 153 18.52 18.90 -6.92
C ASP A 153 17.51 18.40 -5.89
N GLU A 154 16.27 18.20 -6.34
CA GLU A 154 15.30 17.44 -5.58
C GLU A 154 15.73 15.98 -5.53
N LEU A 155 15.47 15.30 -4.41
CA LEU A 155 15.72 13.87 -4.29
C LEU A 155 14.87 13.12 -5.33
N ALA A 156 15.52 12.19 -6.05
CA ALA A 156 14.79 11.30 -6.96
C ALA A 156 13.88 10.36 -6.15
N THR A 157 12.70 10.08 -6.69
CA THR A 157 11.83 9.04 -6.15
C THR A 157 12.25 7.67 -6.64
N THR A 158 12.14 6.68 -5.76
CA THR A 158 12.17 5.28 -6.14
C THR A 158 10.73 4.80 -6.32
N ASP A 159 10.43 4.25 -7.48
CA ASP A 159 9.10 3.76 -7.81
C ASP A 159 8.95 2.31 -7.35
N VAL A 160 7.99 2.08 -6.47
CA VAL A 160 7.62 0.77 -5.96
C VAL A 160 6.17 0.49 -6.30
N SER A 161 5.89 -0.65 -6.89
CA SER A 161 4.54 -1.10 -7.19
C SER A 161 4.09 -2.14 -6.17
N PHE A 162 2.85 -2.03 -5.72
CA PHE A 162 2.18 -3.06 -4.93
C PHE A 162 1.03 -3.65 -5.75
N ALA A 163 1.09 -4.95 -6.01
CA ALA A 163 0.02 -5.71 -6.66
C ALA A 163 -0.84 -6.38 -5.59
N ALA A 164 -2.11 -5.97 -5.49
CA ALA A 164 -3.01 -6.50 -4.48
C ALA A 164 -3.59 -7.86 -4.88
N GLY A 165 -3.56 -8.80 -3.95
CA GLY A 165 -4.25 -10.08 -4.01
C GLY A 165 -5.52 -10.10 -3.15
N ALA A 166 -6.43 -11.03 -3.44
CA ALA A 166 -7.57 -11.28 -2.58
C ALA A 166 -7.12 -11.91 -1.26
N SER A 167 -7.66 -11.41 -0.15
CA SER A 167 -7.38 -11.99 1.16
C SER A 167 -7.92 -13.41 1.29
N THR A 168 -7.14 -14.26 1.93
CA THR A 168 -7.51 -15.64 2.28
C THR A 168 -7.96 -15.80 3.74
N ASP A 169 -7.78 -14.75 4.56
CA ASP A 169 -8.23 -14.73 5.95
C ASP A 169 -9.77 -14.78 6.03
N GLU A 170 -10.32 -15.55 6.97
CA GLU A 170 -11.77 -15.76 7.08
C GLU A 170 -12.57 -14.46 7.28
N GLN A 171 -12.01 -13.48 8.02
CA GLN A 171 -12.70 -12.21 8.30
C GLN A 171 -12.72 -11.27 7.07
N THR A 172 -11.74 -11.41 6.19
CA THR A 172 -11.54 -10.53 5.03
C THR A 172 -11.54 -11.27 3.70
N LYS A 173 -11.96 -12.54 3.70
CA LYS A 173 -11.96 -13.45 2.55
C LYS A 173 -12.52 -12.80 1.29
N ASN A 174 -11.81 -12.96 0.18
CA ASN A 174 -12.14 -12.41 -1.14
C ASN A 174 -12.18 -10.87 -1.20
N LYS A 175 -11.67 -10.16 -0.18
CA LYS A 175 -11.54 -8.70 -0.19
C LYS A 175 -10.09 -8.32 -0.49
N TYR A 176 -9.91 -7.28 -1.29
CA TYR A 176 -8.60 -6.72 -1.63
C TYR A 176 -8.16 -5.67 -0.62
N GLY A 177 -9.08 -4.84 -0.16
CA GLY A 177 -8.75 -3.75 0.74
C GLY A 177 -9.93 -3.20 1.53
N THR A 178 -9.65 -2.16 2.29
CA THR A 178 -10.59 -1.43 3.14
C THR A 178 -10.24 0.05 3.15
N MET A 179 -11.24 0.90 3.30
CA MET A 179 -11.06 2.35 3.40
C MET A 179 -11.80 2.86 4.63
N TYR A 180 -11.23 3.89 5.26
CA TYR A 180 -11.89 4.62 6.32
C TYR A 180 -11.55 6.11 6.23
N PHE A 181 -12.56 6.96 6.39
CA PHE A 181 -12.43 8.40 6.45
C PHE A 181 -12.92 8.87 7.81
N GLY A 182 -12.08 9.56 8.57
CA GLY A 182 -12.42 10.08 9.89
C GLY A 182 -11.31 9.97 10.91
N SER A 183 -11.61 10.43 12.13
CA SER A 183 -10.64 10.53 13.23
C SER A 183 -11.04 9.69 14.45
N ASP A 184 -11.98 8.73 14.32
CA ASP A 184 -12.35 7.83 15.40
C ASP A 184 -11.26 6.77 15.60
N GLU A 185 -10.53 6.89 16.70
CA GLU A 185 -9.41 6.00 17.05
C GLU A 185 -9.82 4.53 17.15
N THR A 186 -11.05 4.24 17.62
CA THR A 186 -11.55 2.86 17.72
C THR A 186 -11.68 2.23 16.35
N LYS A 187 -12.17 2.98 15.36
CA LYS A 187 -12.29 2.50 13.99
C LYS A 187 -10.93 2.36 13.32
N ILE A 188 -10.00 3.28 13.58
CA ILE A 188 -8.62 3.21 13.09
C ILE A 188 -7.92 1.96 13.66
N LYS A 189 -8.03 1.72 14.97
CA LYS A 189 -7.51 0.49 15.60
C LYS A 189 -8.11 -0.77 15.00
N LYS A 190 -9.42 -0.79 14.77
CA LYS A 190 -10.10 -1.91 14.11
C LYS A 190 -9.63 -2.13 12.67
N LEU A 191 -9.36 -1.06 11.93
CA LEU A 191 -8.82 -1.14 10.58
C LEU A 191 -7.40 -1.72 10.61
N LYS A 192 -6.52 -1.20 11.48
CA LYS A 192 -5.15 -1.71 11.67
C LYS A 192 -5.15 -3.18 12.11
N ALA A 193 -6.08 -3.57 12.99
CA ALA A 193 -6.23 -4.98 13.40
C ALA A 193 -6.59 -5.90 12.22
N LYS A 194 -7.48 -5.47 11.33
CA LYS A 194 -7.84 -6.24 10.11
C LYS A 194 -6.67 -6.42 9.14
N LEU A 195 -5.67 -5.55 9.19
CA LEU A 195 -4.46 -5.61 8.38
C LEU A 195 -3.31 -6.35 9.08
N GLY A 196 -3.56 -6.88 10.29
CA GLY A 196 -2.51 -7.49 11.11
C GLY A 196 -1.47 -6.49 11.61
N MET A 197 -1.82 -5.21 11.74
CA MET A 197 -0.94 -4.10 12.13
C MET A 197 -1.23 -3.56 13.53
N ALA A 198 -2.14 -4.16 14.29
CA ALA A 198 -2.42 -3.74 15.66
C ALA A 198 -1.32 -4.27 16.57
N VAL A 199 -0.49 -3.38 17.10
CA VAL A 199 0.42 -3.72 18.21
C VAL A 199 -0.44 -4.05 19.42
N ALA A 200 -0.19 -5.21 20.06
CA ALA A 200 -0.82 -5.54 21.33
C ALA A 200 -0.40 -4.48 22.34
N GLY A 201 -1.37 -3.68 22.81
CA GLY A 201 -1.19 -2.68 23.87
C GLY A 201 -1.15 -3.31 25.22
#